data_3ddc039d35d7559277f637b5f9fe4b17
#
_entry.id   3ddc039d35d7559277f637b5f9fe4b17
#
_cell.length_a   1.000
_cell.length_b   1.000
_cell.length_c   1.000
_cell.angle_alpha   90.00
_cell.angle_beta   90.00
_cell.angle_gamma   90.00
#
_symmetry.space_group_name_H-M   'P 1'
#
loop_
_entity.id
_entity.type
_entity.pdbx_description
1 polymer ?
#
loop_
_entity_poly.entity_id
_entity_poly.type
_entity_poly.pdbx_seq_one_letter_code
_entity_poly.pdbx_strand_id
1 'polypeptide(L)'
;MGKCFAISRKFCNFAFALQGMKITIAIKRMLGLLTALLVLAVAYGQQTESRCPLLQGVPLEGPLDSVRTQLQAADWTEWGQSDDGEDYYFRGKFYGIRAKLLVSINASNKLLTSAYVSVGPYSTKAMLERNLQYFLYKLKQEYGELVERDGSWVYMDDFASVKVSLVDNGSGSRDIRVFYLPMGAYYKDAICMGLHGPVQEVVTENAVSEDQFMRFSEDGQWEHPDLTKRQYDRYGYLRQAEMTEVEGHSNVSYEYDSHYRLVRRTLTNEADSIRYIHEYTYNERDEVASQSQKVFKNDECVLTLNMRNNYLTRDDQGNWTSNSLSLSYWEKGSQSQQTTVLQKRTLAYWEE
;
A
#
# COMPACT_ATOMS: atom_id res chain seq x y z
N MET A 1 -15.13 15.74 -29.68
CA MET A 1 -14.08 16.76 -29.57
C MET A 1 -14.55 18.21 -29.30
N GLY A 2 -15.81 18.58 -29.34
CA GLY A 2 -16.24 19.98 -29.22
C GLY A 2 -16.55 20.53 -27.83
N LYS A 3 -16.77 19.70 -26.80
CA LYS A 3 -17.25 20.16 -25.49
C LYS A 3 -16.14 20.47 -24.45
N CYS A 4 -14.99 19.86 -24.50
CA CYS A 4 -13.88 20.17 -23.62
C CYS A 4 -13.18 21.49 -23.92
N PHE A 5 -13.11 21.89 -25.20
CA PHE A 5 -12.53 23.18 -25.59
C PHE A 5 -13.40 24.41 -25.22
N ALA A 6 -14.71 24.22 -25.06
CA ALA A 6 -15.61 25.30 -24.68
C ALA A 6 -15.53 25.68 -23.21
N ILE A 7 -15.15 24.72 -22.32
CA ILE A 7 -14.98 24.97 -20.88
C ILE A 7 -13.69 25.76 -20.62
N SER A 8 -12.60 25.42 -21.31
CA SER A 8 -11.33 26.13 -21.19
C SER A 8 -11.43 27.60 -21.66
N ARG A 9 -12.12 27.88 -22.75
CA ARG A 9 -12.34 29.27 -23.22
C ARG A 9 -13.23 30.10 -22.30
N LYS A 10 -14.23 29.50 -21.66
CA LYS A 10 -15.06 30.22 -20.66
C LYS A 10 -14.28 30.56 -19.40
N PHE A 11 -13.34 29.71 -18.94
CA PHE A 11 -12.49 30.02 -17.83
C PHE A 11 -11.47 31.13 -18.13
N CYS A 12 -10.86 31.13 -19.31
CA CYS A 12 -9.97 32.22 -19.73
C CYS A 12 -10.72 33.57 -19.86
N ASN A 13 -11.94 33.56 -20.45
CA ASN A 13 -12.72 34.78 -20.52
C ASN A 13 -13.24 35.29 -19.18
N PHE A 14 -13.47 34.40 -18.20
CA PHE A 14 -13.82 34.81 -16.84
C PHE A 14 -12.62 35.42 -16.09
N ALA A 15 -11.40 34.90 -16.30
CA ALA A 15 -10.19 35.48 -15.77
C ALA A 15 -9.89 36.87 -16.35
N PHE A 16 -10.15 37.10 -17.62
CA PHE A 16 -10.01 38.42 -18.27
C PHE A 16 -11.06 39.44 -17.83
N ALA A 17 -12.30 39.02 -17.59
CA ALA A 17 -13.35 39.89 -17.05
C ALA A 17 -13.08 40.38 -15.62
N LEU A 18 -12.40 39.58 -14.84
CA LEU A 18 -11.98 39.95 -13.45
C LEU A 18 -10.83 40.97 -13.42
N GLN A 19 -10.03 41.11 -14.48
CA GLN A 19 -8.97 42.12 -14.57
C GLN A 19 -9.48 43.54 -14.78
N GLY A 20 -10.68 43.69 -15.36
CA GLY A 20 -11.31 45.02 -15.58
C GLY A 20 -12.07 45.61 -14.39
N MET A 21 -12.38 44.78 -13.38
CA MET A 21 -13.00 45.23 -12.14
C MET A 21 -11.94 45.67 -11.13
N LYS A 22 -12.08 46.85 -10.56
CA LYS A 22 -11.28 47.31 -9.40
C LYS A 22 -11.65 46.50 -8.17
N ILE A 23 -11.15 45.23 -8.12
CA ILE A 23 -11.30 44.33 -6.98
C ILE A 23 -10.47 44.90 -5.82
N THR A 24 -11.10 45.29 -4.74
CA THR A 24 -10.43 45.75 -3.52
C THR A 24 -9.41 44.70 -3.03
N ILE A 25 -8.29 45.18 -2.49
CA ILE A 25 -7.19 44.34 -1.96
C ILE A 25 -7.69 43.25 -1.00
N ALA A 26 -8.79 43.53 -0.28
CA ALA A 26 -9.45 42.58 0.61
C ALA A 26 -10.02 41.34 -0.11
N ILE A 27 -10.65 41.51 -1.30
CA ILE A 27 -11.22 40.41 -2.04
C ILE A 27 -10.12 39.55 -2.68
N LYS A 28 -9.02 40.17 -3.14
CA LYS A 28 -7.85 39.41 -3.65
C LYS A 28 -7.17 38.57 -2.54
N ARG A 29 -7.09 39.12 -1.32
CA ARG A 29 -6.57 38.40 -0.16
C ARG A 29 -7.50 37.26 0.28
N MET A 30 -8.81 37.45 0.22
CA MET A 30 -9.81 36.42 0.54
C MET A 30 -9.81 35.30 -0.49
N LEU A 31 -9.68 35.60 -1.80
CA LEU A 31 -9.56 34.59 -2.85
C LEU A 31 -8.23 33.81 -2.70
N GLY A 32 -7.13 34.47 -2.38
CA GLY A 32 -5.84 33.82 -2.14
C GLY A 32 -5.86 32.92 -0.89
N LEU A 33 -6.56 33.31 0.17
CA LEU A 33 -6.79 32.48 1.36
C LEU A 33 -7.70 31.30 1.07
N LEU A 34 -8.74 31.47 0.26
CA LEU A 34 -9.67 30.39 -0.14
C LEU A 34 -8.97 29.35 -1.04
N THR A 35 -8.12 29.79 -1.97
CA THR A 35 -7.31 28.88 -2.78
C THR A 35 -6.25 28.17 -1.96
N ALA A 36 -5.60 28.83 -1.02
CA ALA A 36 -4.64 28.20 -0.09
C ALA A 36 -5.34 27.19 0.84
N LEU A 37 -6.54 27.50 1.33
CA LEU A 37 -7.37 26.58 2.12
C LEU A 37 -7.88 25.40 1.30
N LEU A 38 -8.24 25.60 0.03
CA LEU A 38 -8.63 24.50 -0.88
C LEU A 38 -7.43 23.59 -1.21
N VAL A 39 -6.25 24.15 -1.45
CA VAL A 39 -5.01 23.38 -1.66
C VAL A 39 -4.61 22.62 -0.39
N LEU A 40 -4.75 23.23 0.79
CA LEU A 40 -4.55 22.54 2.06
C LEU A 40 -5.61 21.47 2.31
N ALA A 41 -6.89 21.71 2.01
CA ALA A 41 -7.95 20.71 2.15
C ALA A 41 -7.76 19.52 1.18
N VAL A 42 -7.29 19.76 -0.04
CA VAL A 42 -6.93 18.70 -0.99
C VAL A 42 -5.66 17.95 -0.53
N ALA A 43 -4.69 18.64 0.06
CA ALA A 43 -3.51 18.00 0.66
C ALA A 43 -3.84 17.23 1.94
N TYR A 44 -4.80 17.69 2.75
CA TYR A 44 -5.28 16.96 3.93
C TYR A 44 -6.28 15.85 3.58
N GLY A 45 -7.00 15.94 2.47
CA GLY A 45 -7.94 14.92 2.01
C GLY A 45 -7.28 13.69 1.36
N GLN A 46 -5.97 13.72 1.15
CA GLN A 46 -5.16 12.57 0.72
C GLN A 46 -4.28 12.03 1.86
N GLN A 47 -4.77 11.97 3.08
CA GLN A 47 -4.24 11.00 4.02
C GLN A 47 -4.72 9.63 3.53
N THR A 48 -3.94 9.03 2.62
CA THR A 48 -4.00 7.60 2.37
C THR A 48 -3.79 6.93 3.71
N GLU A 49 -4.80 6.21 4.20
CA GLU A 49 -4.68 5.40 5.41
C GLU A 49 -3.44 4.52 5.26
N SER A 50 -2.50 4.69 6.18
CA SER A 50 -1.29 3.88 6.18
C SER A 50 -1.68 2.45 6.54
N ARG A 51 -1.30 1.50 5.71
CA ARG A 51 -1.52 0.07 5.93
C ARG A 51 -0.36 -0.59 6.68
N CYS A 52 0.43 0.18 7.41
CA CYS A 52 1.55 -0.31 8.22
C CYS A 52 1.48 0.25 9.64
N PRO A 53 2.20 -0.35 10.61
CA PRO A 53 2.29 0.23 11.93
C PRO A 53 2.88 1.65 11.87
N LEU A 54 2.29 2.56 12.63
CA LEU A 54 2.72 3.94 12.73
C LEU A 54 3.30 4.23 14.12
N LEU A 55 4.52 4.74 14.19
CA LEU A 55 5.06 5.33 15.42
C LEU A 55 4.80 6.83 15.40
N GLN A 56 3.69 7.25 15.99
CA GLN A 56 3.28 8.67 16.01
C GLN A 56 3.30 9.28 14.59
N GLY A 57 2.71 8.57 13.62
CA GLY A 57 2.65 8.98 12.23
C GLY A 57 3.89 8.62 11.38
N VAL A 58 4.96 8.06 11.98
CA VAL A 58 6.10 7.52 11.24
C VAL A 58 5.80 6.09 10.82
N PRO A 59 5.73 5.78 9.51
CA PRO A 59 5.55 4.41 9.03
C PRO A 59 6.72 3.51 9.45
N LEU A 60 6.41 2.42 10.13
CA LEU A 60 7.39 1.42 10.58
C LEU A 60 7.39 0.23 9.63
N GLU A 61 7.75 0.47 8.37
CA GLU A 61 7.96 -0.58 7.37
C GLU A 61 8.94 -0.12 6.29
N GLY A 62 9.46 -1.07 5.52
CA GLY A 62 10.31 -0.79 4.37
C GLY A 62 11.79 -0.69 4.70
N PRO A 63 12.59 -0.13 3.77
CA PRO A 63 14.04 -0.03 3.93
C PRO A 63 14.45 0.84 5.12
N LEU A 64 15.44 0.36 5.88
CA LEU A 64 15.95 1.06 7.06
C LEU A 64 16.27 2.55 6.81
N ASP A 65 16.90 2.88 5.69
CA ASP A 65 17.29 4.28 5.40
C ASP A 65 16.08 5.21 5.25
N SER A 66 14.98 4.70 4.72
CA SER A 66 13.71 5.44 4.65
C SER A 66 13.14 5.67 6.05
N VAL A 67 13.07 4.62 6.87
CA VAL A 67 12.57 4.70 8.25
C VAL A 67 13.47 5.60 9.11
N ARG A 68 14.79 5.47 8.98
CA ARG A 68 15.78 6.31 9.66
C ARG A 68 15.56 7.80 9.37
N THR A 69 15.38 8.16 8.10
CA THR A 69 15.13 9.55 7.68
C THR A 69 13.84 10.10 8.30
N GLN A 70 12.78 9.31 8.33
CA GLN A 70 11.49 9.72 8.91
C GLN A 70 11.55 9.81 10.43
N LEU A 71 12.24 8.88 11.11
CA LEU A 71 12.48 8.94 12.55
C LEU A 71 13.27 10.19 12.94
N GLN A 72 14.31 10.56 12.18
CA GLN A 72 15.07 11.78 12.41
C GLN A 72 14.20 13.04 12.24
N ALA A 73 13.33 13.06 11.25
CA ALA A 73 12.37 14.16 11.06
C ALA A 73 11.33 14.25 12.20
N ALA A 74 11.10 13.15 12.92
CA ALA A 74 10.21 13.06 14.10
C ALA A 74 10.98 13.18 15.44
N ASP A 75 12.17 13.81 15.44
CA ASP A 75 13.02 14.07 16.63
C ASP A 75 13.55 12.80 17.33
N TRP A 76 13.63 11.65 16.62
CA TRP A 76 14.34 10.49 17.08
C TRP A 76 15.80 10.54 16.63
N THR A 77 16.74 10.34 17.56
CA THR A 77 18.19 10.38 17.30
C THR A 77 18.76 8.98 17.43
N GLU A 78 19.38 8.48 16.37
CA GLU A 78 20.13 7.23 16.40
C GLU A 78 21.36 7.38 17.30
N TRP A 79 21.62 6.37 18.14
CA TRP A 79 22.75 6.40 19.06
C TRP A 79 23.61 5.14 19.03
N GLY A 80 23.23 4.12 18.28
CA GLY A 80 24.00 2.89 18.11
C GLY A 80 23.29 1.85 17.28
N GLN A 81 24.02 0.76 17.04
CA GLN A 81 23.54 -0.45 16.38
C GLN A 81 24.11 -1.66 17.07
N SER A 82 23.51 -2.86 16.88
CA SER A 82 24.06 -4.13 17.33
C SER A 82 25.29 -4.53 16.50
N ASP A 83 26.11 -5.44 17.03
CA ASP A 83 27.35 -5.91 16.39
C ASP A 83 27.06 -6.68 15.09
N ASP A 84 25.91 -7.34 14.96
CA ASP A 84 25.43 -8.04 13.77
C ASP A 84 24.82 -7.10 12.73
N GLY A 85 24.55 -5.85 13.12
CA GLY A 85 23.96 -4.83 12.24
C GLY A 85 22.48 -5.09 11.90
N GLU A 86 21.78 -5.86 12.71
CA GLU A 86 20.35 -6.13 12.55
C GLU A 86 19.46 -5.24 13.42
N ASP A 87 19.97 -4.71 14.53
CA ASP A 87 19.25 -3.86 15.45
C ASP A 87 19.84 -2.44 15.49
N TYR A 88 18.97 -1.44 15.41
CA TYR A 88 19.29 -0.01 15.46
C TYR A 88 18.60 0.68 16.61
N TYR A 89 19.35 1.44 17.39
CA TYR A 89 18.90 2.05 18.63
C TYR A 89 18.70 3.55 18.44
N PHE A 90 17.52 4.04 18.81
CA PHE A 90 17.16 5.45 18.79
C PHE A 90 16.75 5.95 20.17
N ARG A 91 16.92 7.25 20.41
CA ARG A 91 16.41 7.97 21.58
C ARG A 91 15.51 9.11 21.10
N GLY A 92 14.39 9.29 21.79
CA GLY A 92 13.44 10.35 21.45
C GLY A 92 12.36 10.50 22.50
N LYS A 93 11.19 10.94 22.05
CA LYS A 93 10.02 11.08 22.93
C LYS A 93 8.86 10.27 22.33
N PHE A 94 8.26 9.44 23.18
CA PHE A 94 7.04 8.72 22.86
C PHE A 94 5.86 9.42 23.53
N TYR A 95 5.00 10.06 22.75
CA TYR A 95 3.92 10.94 23.20
C TYR A 95 4.41 11.94 24.28
N GLY A 96 5.55 12.57 24.02
CA GLY A 96 6.14 13.59 24.91
C GLY A 96 7.00 13.05 26.07
N ILE A 97 7.03 11.74 26.32
CA ILE A 97 7.82 11.08 27.37
C ILE A 97 9.11 10.52 26.79
N ARG A 98 10.25 10.74 27.45
CA ARG A 98 11.53 10.18 27.01
C ARG A 98 11.45 8.66 26.84
N ALA A 99 11.92 8.18 25.70
CA ALA A 99 11.85 6.78 25.32
C ALA A 99 13.09 6.33 24.57
N LYS A 100 13.30 5.01 24.54
CA LYS A 100 14.22 4.32 23.65
C LYS A 100 13.39 3.58 22.60
N LEU A 101 13.86 3.58 21.37
CA LEU A 101 13.28 2.81 20.27
C LEU A 101 14.37 1.87 19.76
N LEU A 102 14.02 0.61 19.56
CA LEU A 102 14.79 -0.36 18.82
C LEU A 102 14.04 -0.65 17.52
N VAL A 103 14.78 -0.67 16.43
CA VAL A 103 14.31 -1.07 15.10
C VAL A 103 15.12 -2.26 14.66
N SER A 104 14.47 -3.37 14.39
CA SER A 104 15.11 -4.60 13.88
C SER A 104 14.86 -4.72 12.38
N ILE A 105 15.86 -5.20 11.66
CA ILE A 105 15.82 -5.39 10.22
C ILE A 105 16.22 -6.81 9.83
N ASN A 106 15.83 -7.22 8.64
CA ASN A 106 16.38 -8.40 8.01
C ASN A 106 17.78 -8.08 7.44
N ALA A 107 18.78 -8.89 7.79
CA ALA A 107 20.17 -8.67 7.40
C ALA A 107 20.38 -8.67 5.88
N SER A 108 19.62 -9.50 5.15
CA SER A 108 19.80 -9.71 3.71
C SER A 108 19.27 -8.57 2.86
N ASN A 109 18.08 -8.06 3.15
CA ASN A 109 17.40 -7.07 2.33
C ASN A 109 17.28 -5.69 3.00
N LYS A 110 17.71 -5.57 4.27
CA LYS A 110 17.66 -4.32 5.06
C LYS A 110 16.26 -3.76 5.26
N LEU A 111 15.23 -4.61 5.16
CA LEU A 111 13.85 -4.25 5.44
C LEU A 111 13.55 -4.34 6.93
N LEU A 112 12.72 -3.44 7.43
CA LEU A 112 12.28 -3.43 8.82
C LEU A 112 11.40 -4.67 9.09
N THR A 113 11.76 -5.44 10.10
CA THR A 113 10.99 -6.62 10.53
C THR A 113 10.17 -6.35 11.78
N SER A 114 10.68 -5.52 12.69
CA SER A 114 9.96 -5.12 13.90
C SER A 114 10.51 -3.83 14.47
N ALA A 115 9.75 -3.19 15.34
CA ALA A 115 10.24 -2.12 16.18
C ALA A 115 9.62 -2.21 17.59
N TYR A 116 10.30 -1.75 18.60
CA TYR A 116 9.67 -1.55 19.89
C TYR A 116 10.17 -0.28 20.60
N VAL A 117 9.23 0.40 21.24
CA VAL A 117 9.49 1.53 22.12
C VAL A 117 9.55 1.02 23.56
N SER A 118 10.56 1.43 24.31
CA SER A 118 10.66 1.20 25.75
C SER A 118 10.61 2.53 26.50
N VAL A 119 9.70 2.65 27.45
CA VAL A 119 9.52 3.81 28.32
C VAL A 119 9.61 3.39 29.78
N GLY A 120 10.49 4.02 30.50
CA GLY A 120 10.79 3.67 31.88
C GLY A 120 12.30 3.80 32.17
N PRO A 121 12.82 3.19 33.21
CA PRO A 121 12.10 2.35 34.21
C PRO A 121 11.22 3.16 35.18
N TYR A 122 10.11 2.57 35.59
CA TYR A 122 9.22 3.13 36.61
C TYR A 122 9.40 2.40 37.95
N SER A 123 9.76 3.15 38.97
CA SER A 123 9.98 2.63 40.33
C SER A 123 8.70 2.59 41.18
N THR A 124 7.64 3.32 40.76
CA THR A 124 6.38 3.37 41.48
C THR A 124 5.22 2.86 40.63
N LYS A 125 4.35 2.07 41.26
CA LYS A 125 3.16 1.52 40.62
C LYS A 125 2.23 2.64 40.07
N ALA A 126 2.07 3.73 40.84
CA ALA A 126 1.21 4.84 40.43
C ALA A 126 1.69 5.55 39.14
N MET A 127 3.01 5.74 38.97
CA MET A 127 3.57 6.32 37.75
C MET A 127 3.42 5.37 36.56
N LEU A 128 3.67 4.09 36.79
CA LEU A 128 3.53 3.04 35.79
C LEU A 128 2.08 3.00 35.24
N GLU A 129 1.11 2.89 36.15
CA GLU A 129 -0.32 2.82 35.80
C GLU A 129 -0.79 4.08 35.06
N ARG A 130 -0.43 5.28 35.54
CA ARG A 130 -0.79 6.54 34.90
C ARG A 130 -0.25 6.62 33.46
N ASN A 131 1.02 6.27 33.24
CA ASN A 131 1.63 6.34 31.92
C ASN A 131 1.11 5.22 31.00
N LEU A 132 0.86 4.03 31.55
CA LEU A 132 0.22 2.96 30.80
C LEU A 132 -1.15 3.38 30.26
N GLN A 133 -2.02 3.91 31.13
CA GLN A 133 -3.35 4.39 30.70
C GLN A 133 -3.24 5.51 29.66
N TYR A 134 -2.26 6.41 29.82
CA TYR A 134 -2.02 7.47 28.84
C TYR A 134 -1.60 6.93 27.48
N PHE A 135 -0.69 5.94 27.42
CA PHE A 135 -0.28 5.34 26.16
C PHE A 135 -1.39 4.51 25.53
N LEU A 136 -2.13 3.72 26.30
CA LEU A 136 -3.30 2.98 25.80
C LEU A 136 -4.34 3.93 25.19
N TYR A 137 -4.61 5.06 25.84
CA TYR A 137 -5.51 6.08 25.30
C TYR A 137 -4.99 6.65 23.96
N LYS A 138 -3.69 6.96 23.86
CA LYS A 138 -3.08 7.48 22.63
C LYS A 138 -3.10 6.47 21.48
N LEU A 139 -2.72 5.24 21.78
CA LEU A 139 -2.73 4.14 20.80
C LEU A 139 -4.14 3.79 20.35
N LYS A 140 -5.11 3.85 21.25
CA LYS A 140 -6.52 3.68 20.88
C LYS A 140 -7.03 4.76 19.91
N GLN A 141 -6.53 5.98 20.01
CA GLN A 141 -6.84 7.05 19.05
C GLN A 141 -6.20 6.83 17.69
N GLU A 142 -5.01 6.21 17.66
CA GLU A 142 -4.24 5.98 16.43
C GLU A 142 -4.67 4.70 15.71
N TYR A 143 -4.98 3.63 16.46
CA TYR A 143 -5.25 2.29 15.92
C TYR A 143 -6.69 1.81 16.11
N GLY A 144 -7.43 2.38 17.03
CA GLY A 144 -8.72 1.84 17.47
C GLY A 144 -8.62 1.01 18.75
N GLU A 145 -9.53 0.05 18.94
CA GLU A 145 -9.63 -0.71 20.18
C GLU A 145 -8.47 -1.70 20.35
N LEU A 146 -7.79 -1.63 21.50
CA LEU A 146 -6.80 -2.64 21.90
C LEU A 146 -7.47 -3.66 22.82
N VAL A 147 -7.32 -4.93 22.51
CA VAL A 147 -7.89 -6.04 23.29
C VAL A 147 -6.87 -6.53 24.30
N GLU A 148 -7.29 -6.65 25.57
CA GLU A 148 -6.42 -7.24 26.61
C GLU A 148 -6.37 -8.77 26.45
N ARG A 149 -5.15 -9.31 26.32
CA ARG A 149 -4.83 -10.74 26.22
C ARG A 149 -3.58 -11.04 27.01
N ASP A 150 -3.63 -11.98 27.93
CA ASP A 150 -2.47 -12.45 28.72
C ASP A 150 -1.65 -11.34 29.36
N GLY A 151 -2.32 -10.32 29.94
CA GLY A 151 -1.67 -9.18 30.58
C GLY A 151 -0.96 -8.20 29.63
N SER A 152 -1.30 -8.26 28.36
CA SER A 152 -0.87 -7.31 27.32
C SER A 152 -2.07 -6.77 26.59
N TRP A 153 -1.96 -5.59 25.99
CA TRP A 153 -3.00 -4.98 25.16
C TRP A 153 -2.55 -5.06 23.70
N VAL A 154 -3.40 -5.63 22.83
CA VAL A 154 -3.04 -5.94 21.44
C VAL A 154 -4.08 -5.32 20.50
N TYR A 155 -3.59 -4.61 19.50
CA TYR A 155 -4.27 -4.31 18.25
C TYR A 155 -3.66 -5.18 17.15
N MET A 156 -4.48 -5.72 16.24
CA MET A 156 -4.02 -6.48 15.09
C MET A 156 -5.02 -6.35 13.95
N ASP A 157 -4.52 -6.06 12.76
CA ASP A 157 -5.22 -6.18 11.49
C ASP A 157 -4.31 -6.86 10.44
N ASP A 158 -4.70 -6.86 9.17
CA ASP A 158 -3.94 -7.51 8.09
C ASP A 158 -2.59 -6.84 7.80
N PHE A 159 -2.31 -5.66 8.36
CA PHE A 159 -1.14 -4.84 8.02
C PHE A 159 -0.27 -4.48 9.21
N ALA A 160 -0.82 -4.51 10.39
CA ALA A 160 -0.15 -4.05 11.60
C ALA A 160 -0.52 -4.89 12.83
N SER A 161 0.47 -5.22 13.64
CA SER A 161 0.25 -5.65 15.02
C SER A 161 0.94 -4.69 15.97
N VAL A 162 0.19 -4.19 16.96
CA VAL A 162 0.71 -3.31 18.03
C VAL A 162 0.41 -3.93 19.37
N LYS A 163 1.45 -4.22 20.16
CA LYS A 163 1.31 -4.88 21.47
C LYS A 163 1.93 -4.01 22.55
N VAL A 164 1.16 -3.69 23.59
CA VAL A 164 1.64 -3.03 24.80
C VAL A 164 1.84 -4.06 25.91
N SER A 165 3.01 -4.09 26.51
CA SER A 165 3.36 -5.02 27.57
C SER A 165 4.11 -4.31 28.72
N LEU A 166 3.97 -4.86 29.92
CA LEU A 166 4.77 -4.47 31.10
C LEU A 166 5.93 -5.47 31.26
N VAL A 167 7.17 -4.97 31.24
CA VAL A 167 8.35 -5.80 31.34
C VAL A 167 9.09 -5.49 32.64
N ASP A 168 9.32 -6.52 33.44
CA ASP A 168 10.10 -6.45 34.70
C ASP A 168 11.61 -6.40 34.40
N ASN A 169 12.30 -5.42 34.94
CA ASN A 169 13.74 -5.24 34.73
C ASN A 169 14.60 -5.95 35.82
N GLY A 170 14.00 -6.81 36.65
CA GLY A 170 14.72 -7.55 37.67
C GLY A 170 15.18 -6.74 38.90
N SER A 171 14.97 -5.40 38.91
CA SER A 171 15.34 -4.48 39.97
C SER A 171 14.12 -3.91 40.73
N GLY A 172 12.95 -4.56 40.61
CA GLY A 172 11.69 -4.06 41.15
C GLY A 172 11.12 -2.87 40.40
N SER A 173 11.69 -2.52 39.25
CA SER A 173 11.18 -1.51 38.32
C SER A 173 10.63 -2.18 37.06
N ARG A 174 9.67 -1.52 36.39
CA ARG A 174 9.05 -2.01 35.16
C ARG A 174 9.13 -0.97 34.07
N ASP A 175 9.29 -1.46 32.83
CA ASP A 175 9.14 -0.68 31.62
C ASP A 175 7.78 -0.95 30.97
N ILE A 176 7.25 0.08 30.33
CA ILE A 176 6.18 -0.10 29.35
C ILE A 176 6.86 -0.29 28.00
N ARG A 177 6.58 -1.42 27.32
CA ARG A 177 7.06 -1.68 25.97
C ARG A 177 5.90 -1.70 25.00
N VAL A 178 6.06 -1.00 23.88
CA VAL A 178 5.11 -1.01 22.75
C VAL A 178 5.83 -1.63 21.56
N PHE A 179 5.39 -2.80 21.16
CA PHE A 179 5.90 -3.53 20.00
C PHE A 179 5.09 -3.19 18.77
N TYR A 180 5.76 -3.00 17.66
CA TYR A 180 5.20 -2.77 16.35
C TYR A 180 5.72 -3.83 15.41
N LEU A 181 4.80 -4.57 14.78
CA LEU A 181 5.10 -5.59 13.78
C LEU A 181 4.37 -5.22 12.48
N PRO A 182 5.09 -4.91 11.40
CA PRO A 182 4.48 -4.89 10.08
C PRO A 182 3.96 -6.29 9.77
N MET A 183 2.68 -6.37 9.41
CA MET A 183 2.03 -7.62 9.05
C MET A 183 2.01 -7.75 7.53
N GLY A 184 2.30 -8.97 7.05
CA GLY A 184 2.36 -9.26 5.63
C GLY A 184 3.70 -8.89 4.98
N ALA A 185 3.77 -9.11 3.68
CA ALA A 185 4.96 -8.89 2.88
C ALA A 185 5.27 -7.41 2.66
N TYR A 186 6.57 -7.07 2.61
CA TYR A 186 6.98 -5.69 2.32
C TYR A 186 6.51 -5.23 0.94
N TYR A 187 6.72 -6.06 -0.09
CA TYR A 187 6.14 -5.83 -1.41
C TYR A 187 4.71 -6.36 -1.45
N LYS A 188 3.82 -5.59 -2.04
CA LYS A 188 2.38 -5.90 -2.06
C LYS A 188 1.94 -6.54 -3.38
N ASP A 189 2.88 -7.04 -4.19
CA ASP A 189 2.55 -7.60 -5.51
C ASP A 189 1.59 -8.79 -5.39
N ALA A 190 1.85 -9.74 -4.48
CA ALA A 190 0.96 -10.87 -4.24
C ALA A 190 -0.43 -10.42 -3.78
N ILE A 191 -0.50 -9.48 -2.83
CA ILE A 191 -1.76 -8.92 -2.31
C ILE A 191 -2.53 -8.19 -3.41
N CYS A 192 -1.83 -7.41 -4.26
CA CYS A 192 -2.44 -6.71 -5.40
C CYS A 192 -3.02 -7.66 -6.46
N MET A 193 -2.53 -8.91 -6.50
CA MET A 193 -3.06 -9.97 -7.35
C MET A 193 -4.17 -10.78 -6.67
N GLY A 194 -4.65 -10.33 -5.49
CA GLY A 194 -5.72 -10.97 -4.71
C GLY A 194 -5.28 -12.29 -4.08
N LEU A 195 -4.01 -12.39 -3.68
CA LEU A 195 -3.45 -13.55 -2.99
C LEU A 195 -3.31 -13.25 -1.49
N HIS A 196 -3.60 -14.24 -0.66
CA HIS A 196 -3.57 -14.16 0.79
C HIS A 196 -2.52 -15.11 1.37
N GLY A 197 -1.93 -14.72 2.50
CA GLY A 197 -0.86 -15.47 3.15
C GLY A 197 0.51 -15.35 2.47
N PRO A 198 1.52 -16.06 2.96
CA PRO A 198 2.89 -16.00 2.46
C PRO A 198 3.07 -16.85 1.19
N VAL A 199 2.44 -16.44 0.09
CA VAL A 199 2.43 -17.19 -1.17
C VAL A 199 3.83 -17.19 -1.79
N GLN A 200 4.33 -18.40 -2.12
CA GLN A 200 5.58 -18.62 -2.82
C GLN A 200 5.36 -18.80 -4.33
N GLU A 201 4.37 -19.62 -4.70
CA GLU A 201 4.14 -20.01 -6.08
C GLU A 201 2.66 -20.19 -6.38
N VAL A 202 2.25 -19.81 -7.56
CA VAL A 202 0.89 -20.02 -8.06
C VAL A 202 0.95 -20.61 -9.46
N VAL A 203 0.26 -21.73 -9.67
CA VAL A 203 0.07 -22.36 -10.99
C VAL A 203 -1.42 -22.33 -11.33
N THR A 204 -1.78 -21.75 -12.46
CA THR A 204 -3.17 -21.67 -12.93
C THR A 204 -3.35 -22.48 -14.20
N GLU A 205 -4.10 -23.57 -14.13
CA GLU A 205 -4.51 -24.34 -15.30
C GLU A 205 -5.58 -23.58 -16.09
N ASN A 206 -5.50 -23.65 -17.42
CA ASN A 206 -6.40 -22.92 -18.34
C ASN A 206 -6.38 -21.40 -18.12
N ALA A 207 -5.24 -20.84 -17.73
CA ALA A 207 -5.06 -19.40 -17.67
C ALA A 207 -5.25 -18.80 -19.07
N VAL A 208 -5.90 -17.63 -19.12
CA VAL A 208 -6.16 -16.87 -20.36
C VAL A 208 -5.17 -15.73 -20.52
N SER A 209 -4.28 -15.57 -19.55
CA SER A 209 -3.26 -14.52 -19.47
C SER A 209 -1.88 -15.13 -19.21
N GLU A 210 -0.89 -14.26 -19.19
CA GLU A 210 0.52 -14.59 -18.86
C GLU A 210 0.70 -15.14 -17.44
N ASP A 211 -0.32 -15.01 -16.56
CA ASP A 211 -0.28 -15.41 -15.17
C ASP A 211 -0.49 -16.91 -14.93
N GLN A 212 -0.12 -17.76 -15.91
CA GLN A 212 -0.20 -19.22 -15.75
C GLN A 212 0.72 -19.71 -14.64
N PHE A 213 1.87 -19.08 -14.48
CA PHE A 213 2.86 -19.38 -13.45
C PHE A 213 3.35 -18.08 -12.83
N MET A 214 3.18 -17.93 -11.52
CA MET A 214 3.69 -16.79 -10.76
C MET A 214 4.51 -17.29 -9.60
N ARG A 215 5.63 -16.60 -9.34
CA ARG A 215 6.47 -16.84 -8.16
C ARG A 215 6.68 -15.53 -7.42
N PHE A 216 6.74 -15.61 -6.10
CA PHE A 216 6.96 -14.48 -5.21
C PHE A 216 8.12 -14.78 -4.27
N SER A 217 8.93 -13.77 -3.97
CA SER A 217 9.94 -13.82 -2.91
C SER A 217 9.28 -13.83 -1.51
N GLU A 218 10.04 -14.17 -0.47
CA GLU A 218 9.55 -14.15 0.93
C GLU A 218 9.00 -12.79 1.35
N ASP A 219 9.53 -11.69 0.79
CA ASP A 219 9.08 -10.32 1.04
C ASP A 219 7.98 -9.86 0.06
N GLY A 220 7.35 -10.80 -0.65
CA GLY A 220 6.13 -10.63 -1.44
C GLY A 220 6.31 -10.01 -2.82
N GLN A 221 7.54 -9.82 -3.30
CA GLN A 221 7.80 -9.30 -4.63
C GLN A 221 7.52 -10.34 -5.71
N TRP A 222 6.79 -9.97 -6.75
CA TRP A 222 6.57 -10.83 -7.91
C TRP A 222 7.86 -11.02 -8.71
N GLU A 223 8.34 -12.27 -8.80
CA GLU A 223 9.54 -12.66 -9.56
C GLU A 223 9.21 -12.84 -11.05
N HIS A 224 8.94 -11.76 -11.77
CA HIS A 224 8.69 -11.77 -13.20
C HIS A 224 9.99 -11.42 -13.95
N PRO A 225 10.53 -12.31 -14.82
CA PRO A 225 11.83 -12.11 -15.46
C PRO A 225 11.87 -10.89 -16.40
N ASP A 226 10.74 -10.60 -17.06
CA ASP A 226 10.65 -9.50 -18.03
C ASP A 226 10.27 -8.16 -17.40
N LEU A 227 9.97 -8.13 -16.10
CA LEU A 227 9.58 -6.91 -15.38
C LEU A 227 10.81 -6.30 -14.67
N THR A 228 11.29 -5.20 -15.22
CA THR A 228 12.52 -4.50 -14.78
C THR A 228 12.24 -3.09 -14.31
N LYS A 229 13.24 -2.39 -13.77
CA LYS A 229 13.18 -0.98 -13.31
C LYS A 229 11.95 -0.65 -12.44
N ARG A 230 11.59 -1.57 -11.56
CA ARG A 230 10.43 -1.47 -10.69
C ARG A 230 10.57 -0.30 -9.73
N GLN A 231 9.52 0.51 -9.62
CA GLN A 231 9.41 1.62 -8.70
C GLN A 231 8.22 1.39 -7.79
N TYR A 232 8.52 1.16 -6.52
CA TYR A 232 7.53 0.97 -5.47
C TYR A 232 7.32 2.26 -4.68
N ASP A 233 6.11 2.46 -4.20
CA ASP A 233 5.88 3.50 -3.22
C ASP A 233 6.38 3.05 -1.83
N ARG A 234 6.31 3.95 -0.86
CA ARG A 234 6.77 3.70 0.52
C ARG A 234 6.01 2.57 1.24
N TYR A 235 4.88 2.13 0.71
CA TYR A 235 4.06 1.06 1.26
C TYR A 235 4.24 -0.28 0.54
N GLY A 236 5.17 -0.35 -0.41
CA GLY A 236 5.47 -1.56 -1.17
C GLY A 236 4.54 -1.84 -2.35
N TYR A 237 3.74 -0.86 -2.77
CA TYR A 237 2.89 -0.99 -3.97
C TYR A 237 3.66 -0.57 -5.22
N LEU A 238 3.70 -1.45 -6.22
CA LEU A 238 4.36 -1.20 -7.49
C LEU A 238 3.63 -0.08 -8.25
N ARG A 239 4.32 1.00 -8.57
CA ARG A 239 3.76 2.16 -9.28
C ARG A 239 4.15 2.20 -10.74
N GLN A 240 5.39 1.84 -11.03
CA GLN A 240 5.93 1.84 -12.39
C GLN A 240 6.92 0.69 -12.57
N ALA A 241 7.04 0.22 -13.81
CA ALA A 241 8.06 -0.73 -14.23
C ALA A 241 8.29 -0.62 -15.73
N GLU A 242 9.34 -1.27 -16.22
CA GLU A 242 9.50 -1.59 -17.64
C GLU A 242 9.28 -3.08 -17.85
N MET A 243 8.53 -3.45 -18.89
CA MET A 243 8.34 -4.83 -19.32
C MET A 243 9.08 -5.04 -20.63
N THR A 244 9.93 -6.08 -20.68
CA THR A 244 10.60 -6.49 -21.90
C THR A 244 9.68 -7.46 -22.66
N GLU A 245 9.29 -7.11 -23.86
CA GLU A 245 8.47 -7.94 -24.75
C GLU A 245 9.32 -8.42 -25.94
N VAL A 246 8.81 -9.37 -26.71
CA VAL A 246 9.51 -9.90 -27.90
C VAL A 246 9.82 -8.78 -28.92
N GLU A 247 8.96 -7.76 -29.00
CA GLU A 247 9.05 -6.65 -29.96
C GLU A 247 9.53 -5.33 -29.34
N GLY A 248 10.12 -5.35 -28.10
CA GLY A 248 10.67 -4.15 -27.51
C GLY A 248 10.40 -4.00 -25.99
N HIS A 249 10.34 -2.76 -25.54
CA HIS A 249 10.09 -2.42 -24.14
C HIS A 249 8.81 -1.63 -23.99
N SER A 250 7.99 -1.99 -23.03
CA SER A 250 6.78 -1.27 -22.65
C SER A 250 6.96 -0.63 -21.28
N ASN A 251 6.56 0.63 -21.15
CA ASN A 251 6.40 1.27 -19.86
C ASN A 251 5.11 0.78 -19.20
N VAL A 252 5.17 0.35 -17.95
CA VAL A 252 4.02 -0.14 -17.19
C VAL A 252 3.75 0.80 -16.03
N SER A 253 2.48 1.21 -15.88
CA SER A 253 2.02 1.99 -14.72
C SER A 253 0.85 1.30 -14.02
N TYR A 254 0.75 1.50 -12.71
CA TYR A 254 -0.23 0.87 -11.84
C TYR A 254 -0.96 1.95 -11.02
N GLU A 255 -2.30 1.91 -11.03
CA GLU A 255 -3.17 2.81 -10.26
C GLU A 255 -4.00 2.00 -9.27
N TYR A 256 -4.12 2.53 -8.04
CA TYR A 256 -4.83 1.88 -6.93
C TYR A 256 -5.96 2.78 -6.43
N ASP A 257 -7.01 2.14 -5.89
CA ASP A 257 -8.10 2.86 -5.22
C ASP A 257 -7.72 3.27 -3.78
N SER A 258 -8.67 3.85 -3.04
CA SER A 258 -8.48 4.26 -1.65
C SER A 258 -8.27 3.06 -0.69
N HIS A 259 -8.60 1.84 -1.10
CA HIS A 259 -8.37 0.60 -0.36
C HIS A 259 -7.08 -0.11 -0.81
N TYR A 260 -6.23 0.56 -1.62
CA TYR A 260 -5.01 0.01 -2.20
C TYR A 260 -5.23 -1.23 -3.08
N ARG A 261 -6.41 -1.38 -3.68
CA ARG A 261 -6.67 -2.42 -4.69
C ARG A 261 -6.30 -1.88 -6.06
N LEU A 262 -5.63 -2.70 -6.87
CA LEU A 262 -5.22 -2.34 -8.23
C LEU A 262 -6.46 -2.11 -9.11
N VAL A 263 -6.72 -0.87 -9.52
CA VAL A 263 -7.88 -0.55 -10.37
C VAL A 263 -7.52 -0.39 -11.84
N ARG A 264 -6.26 -0.08 -12.15
CA ARG A 264 -5.79 0.04 -13.52
C ARG A 264 -4.31 -0.30 -13.66
N ARG A 265 -3.98 -1.05 -14.72
CA ARG A 265 -2.62 -1.28 -15.21
C ARG A 265 -2.56 -0.81 -16.65
N THR A 266 -1.60 0.04 -17.00
CA THR A 266 -1.41 0.54 -18.36
C THR A 266 -0.02 0.15 -18.84
N LEU A 267 0.05 -0.50 -20.01
CA LEU A 267 1.30 -0.79 -20.71
C LEU A 267 1.34 0.08 -21.96
N THR A 268 2.44 0.77 -22.20
CA THR A 268 2.62 1.63 -23.37
C THR A 268 3.91 1.25 -24.07
N ASN A 269 3.79 0.78 -25.30
CA ASN A 269 4.87 0.61 -26.24
C ASN A 269 4.89 1.82 -27.18
N GLU A 270 5.83 2.74 -26.97
CA GLU A 270 5.93 3.96 -27.76
C GLU A 270 6.36 3.71 -29.20
N ALA A 271 7.22 2.68 -29.41
CA ALA A 271 7.76 2.35 -30.73
C ALA A 271 6.63 1.92 -31.71
N ASP A 272 5.67 1.15 -31.23
CA ASP A 272 4.57 0.60 -32.04
C ASP A 272 3.27 1.40 -31.91
N SER A 273 3.26 2.47 -31.09
CA SER A 273 2.06 3.24 -30.76
C SER A 273 0.91 2.35 -30.24
N ILE A 274 1.28 1.31 -29.48
CA ILE A 274 0.35 0.36 -28.86
C ILE A 274 0.22 0.66 -27.37
N ARG A 275 -1.00 0.64 -26.87
CA ARG A 275 -1.31 0.80 -25.45
C ARG A 275 -2.32 -0.25 -25.01
N TYR A 276 -2.01 -0.98 -23.95
CA TYR A 276 -2.89 -1.91 -23.27
C TYR A 276 -3.38 -1.27 -21.98
N ILE A 277 -4.69 -1.28 -21.75
CA ILE A 277 -5.28 -0.82 -20.50
C ILE A 277 -6.07 -1.95 -19.88
N HIS A 278 -5.69 -2.36 -18.66
CA HIS A 278 -6.42 -3.31 -17.85
C HIS A 278 -7.13 -2.55 -16.73
N GLU A 279 -8.43 -2.76 -16.58
CA GLU A 279 -9.26 -2.15 -15.54
C GLU A 279 -9.90 -3.27 -14.71
N TYR A 280 -9.89 -3.12 -13.38
CA TYR A 280 -10.33 -4.15 -12.44
C TYR A 280 -11.48 -3.64 -11.59
N THR A 281 -12.45 -4.52 -11.29
CA THR A 281 -13.47 -4.28 -10.26
C THR A 281 -13.43 -5.41 -9.23
N TYR A 282 -13.90 -5.13 -8.04
CA TYR A 282 -13.80 -6.03 -6.89
C TYR A 282 -15.19 -6.38 -6.33
N ASN A 283 -15.31 -7.57 -5.75
CA ASN A 283 -16.49 -8.00 -5.01
C ASN A 283 -16.38 -7.59 -3.52
N GLU A 284 -17.36 -7.97 -2.72
CA GLU A 284 -17.43 -7.68 -1.28
C GLU A 284 -16.31 -8.36 -0.45
N ARG A 285 -15.55 -9.28 -1.04
CA ARG A 285 -14.43 -9.99 -0.42
C ARG A 285 -13.07 -9.48 -0.90
N ASP A 286 -13.03 -8.32 -1.56
CA ASP A 286 -11.84 -7.73 -2.19
C ASP A 286 -11.17 -8.60 -3.27
N GLU A 287 -11.90 -9.58 -3.82
CA GLU A 287 -11.44 -10.39 -4.96
C GLU A 287 -11.84 -9.72 -6.28
N VAL A 288 -11.02 -9.88 -7.32
CA VAL A 288 -11.30 -9.35 -8.67
C VAL A 288 -12.60 -9.94 -9.23
N ALA A 289 -13.68 -9.17 -9.22
CA ALA A 289 -14.98 -9.59 -9.78
C ALA A 289 -14.98 -9.56 -11.30
N SER A 290 -14.40 -8.51 -11.90
CA SER A 290 -14.25 -8.43 -13.34
C SER A 290 -12.97 -7.69 -13.73
N GLN A 291 -12.51 -7.98 -14.95
CA GLN A 291 -11.40 -7.30 -15.60
C GLN A 291 -11.82 -6.92 -17.01
N SER A 292 -11.45 -5.72 -17.44
CA SER A 292 -11.55 -5.27 -18.82
C SER A 292 -10.15 -4.98 -19.35
N GLN A 293 -9.79 -5.59 -20.47
CA GLN A 293 -8.56 -5.27 -21.19
C GLN A 293 -8.92 -4.59 -22.52
N LYS A 294 -8.34 -3.42 -22.76
CA LYS A 294 -8.50 -2.65 -24.00
C LYS A 294 -7.15 -2.48 -24.67
N VAL A 295 -7.11 -2.75 -25.96
CA VAL A 295 -5.93 -2.53 -26.81
C VAL A 295 -6.19 -1.34 -27.72
N PHE A 296 -5.28 -0.38 -27.66
CA PHE A 296 -5.30 0.82 -28.52
C PHE A 296 -4.11 0.76 -29.48
N LYS A 297 -4.35 1.08 -30.73
CA LYS A 297 -3.33 1.31 -31.74
C LYS A 297 -3.56 2.67 -32.37
N ASN A 298 -2.56 3.57 -32.34
CA ASN A 298 -2.70 4.96 -32.79
C ASN A 298 -3.91 5.67 -32.12
N ASP A 299 -4.12 5.44 -30.81
CA ASP A 299 -5.26 5.95 -30.02
C ASP A 299 -6.66 5.45 -30.43
N GLU A 300 -6.77 4.54 -31.38
CA GLU A 300 -8.01 3.85 -31.71
C GLU A 300 -8.11 2.52 -30.90
N CYS A 301 -9.26 2.29 -30.24
CA CYS A 301 -9.52 1.03 -29.55
C CYS A 301 -9.83 -0.06 -30.58
N VAL A 302 -8.91 -1.00 -30.74
CA VAL A 302 -9.01 -2.08 -31.74
C VAL A 302 -9.55 -3.38 -31.17
N LEU A 303 -9.35 -3.60 -29.84
CA LEU A 303 -9.81 -4.80 -29.16
C LEU A 303 -10.26 -4.46 -27.74
N THR A 304 -11.35 -5.08 -27.29
CA THR A 304 -11.78 -5.08 -25.89
C THR A 304 -12.06 -6.51 -25.46
N LEU A 305 -11.43 -6.97 -24.39
CA LEU A 305 -11.67 -8.25 -23.73
C LEU A 305 -12.25 -7.98 -22.35
N ASN A 306 -13.45 -8.52 -22.06
CA ASN A 306 -14.02 -8.48 -20.71
C ASN A 306 -14.03 -9.88 -20.12
N MET A 307 -13.63 -9.94 -18.88
CA MET A 307 -13.53 -11.16 -18.06
C MET A 307 -14.38 -10.97 -16.81
N ARG A 308 -15.14 -11.99 -16.44
CA ARG A 308 -15.91 -12.03 -15.19
C ARG A 308 -15.62 -13.30 -14.44
N ASN A 309 -15.21 -13.16 -13.19
CA ASN A 309 -14.88 -14.27 -12.30
C ASN A 309 -16.11 -14.75 -11.53
N ASN A 310 -16.19 -16.06 -11.34
CA ASN A 310 -17.10 -16.72 -10.42
C ASN A 310 -16.30 -17.80 -9.65
N TYR A 311 -15.82 -17.44 -8.47
CA TYR A 311 -14.97 -18.26 -7.63
C TYR A 311 -15.77 -19.38 -6.97
N LEU A 312 -15.40 -20.64 -7.20
CA LEU A 312 -16.14 -21.84 -6.80
C LEU A 312 -15.59 -22.45 -5.51
N THR A 313 -14.27 -22.56 -5.40
CA THR A 313 -13.60 -23.16 -4.23
C THR A 313 -12.40 -22.33 -3.80
N ARG A 314 -12.01 -22.48 -2.52
CA ARG A 314 -10.86 -21.82 -1.91
C ARG A 314 -10.08 -22.78 -1.03
N ASP A 315 -8.82 -22.44 -0.78
CA ASP A 315 -7.99 -23.08 0.24
C ASP A 315 -8.23 -22.50 1.64
N ASP A 316 -7.46 -22.98 2.61
CA ASP A 316 -7.56 -22.56 4.01
C ASP A 316 -7.03 -21.12 4.24
N GLN A 317 -6.22 -20.57 3.34
CA GLN A 317 -5.76 -19.19 3.36
C GLN A 317 -6.75 -18.21 2.71
N GLY A 318 -7.82 -18.74 2.10
CA GLY A 318 -8.86 -17.96 1.44
C GLY A 318 -8.61 -17.72 -0.05
N ASN A 319 -7.49 -18.19 -0.61
CA ASN A 319 -7.19 -18.08 -2.04
C ASN A 319 -8.11 -18.99 -2.86
N TRP A 320 -8.62 -18.50 -3.97
CA TRP A 320 -9.43 -19.34 -4.84
C TRP A 320 -8.60 -20.46 -5.50
N THR A 321 -9.16 -21.65 -5.52
CA THR A 321 -8.57 -22.85 -6.13
C THR A 321 -9.32 -23.32 -7.38
N SER A 322 -10.56 -22.88 -7.55
CA SER A 322 -11.35 -23.11 -8.76
C SER A 322 -12.20 -21.87 -9.10
N ASN A 323 -12.22 -21.49 -10.37
CA ASN A 323 -12.91 -20.31 -10.89
C ASN A 323 -13.57 -20.63 -12.23
N SER A 324 -14.83 -20.23 -12.40
CA SER A 324 -15.53 -20.22 -13.69
C SER A 324 -15.38 -18.83 -14.30
N LEU A 325 -14.49 -18.68 -15.28
CA LEU A 325 -14.18 -17.43 -15.96
C LEU A 325 -15.03 -17.28 -17.20
N SER A 326 -15.90 -16.27 -17.25
CA SER A 326 -16.64 -15.89 -18.45
C SER A 326 -15.87 -14.83 -19.21
N LEU A 327 -15.65 -15.08 -20.50
CA LEU A 327 -14.89 -14.25 -21.42
C LEU A 327 -15.81 -13.72 -22.53
N SER A 328 -15.68 -12.46 -22.87
CA SER A 328 -16.30 -11.88 -24.06
C SER A 328 -15.37 -10.87 -24.67
N TYR A 329 -15.22 -10.89 -25.98
CA TYR A 329 -14.37 -9.92 -26.63
C TYR A 329 -15.05 -9.25 -27.84
N TRP A 330 -14.64 -8.04 -28.11
CA TRP A 330 -15.13 -7.18 -29.19
C TRP A 330 -13.92 -6.72 -30.00
N GLU A 331 -14.04 -6.90 -31.30
CA GLU A 331 -13.10 -6.35 -32.26
C GLU A 331 -13.79 -5.24 -33.05
N LYS A 332 -13.17 -4.07 -33.12
CA LYS A 332 -13.72 -2.88 -33.85
C LYS A 332 -15.18 -2.57 -33.48
N GLY A 333 -15.55 -2.74 -32.21
CA GLY A 333 -16.88 -2.45 -31.69
C GLY A 333 -17.94 -3.53 -31.94
N SER A 334 -17.62 -4.63 -32.61
CA SER A 334 -18.52 -5.78 -32.81
C SER A 334 -18.16 -6.93 -31.88
N GLN A 335 -19.15 -7.51 -31.17
CA GLN A 335 -18.92 -8.67 -30.35
C GLN A 335 -18.57 -9.88 -31.23
N SER A 336 -17.39 -10.47 -31.01
CA SER A 336 -16.89 -11.55 -31.85
C SER A 336 -17.14 -12.93 -31.23
N GLN A 337 -16.98 -13.06 -29.91
CA GLN A 337 -17.10 -14.34 -29.23
C GLN A 337 -17.45 -14.18 -27.76
N GLN A 338 -18.14 -15.19 -27.20
CA GLN A 338 -18.32 -15.38 -25.78
C GLN A 338 -18.00 -16.84 -25.42
N THR A 339 -17.26 -17.06 -24.34
CA THR A 339 -16.91 -18.42 -23.87
C THR A 339 -16.80 -18.42 -22.36
N THR A 340 -16.81 -19.64 -21.79
CA THR A 340 -16.58 -19.85 -20.38
C THR A 340 -15.49 -20.89 -20.20
N VAL A 341 -14.53 -20.59 -19.32
CA VAL A 341 -13.37 -21.46 -19.03
C VAL A 341 -13.38 -21.82 -17.55
N LEU A 342 -13.22 -23.09 -17.22
CA LEU A 342 -12.97 -23.54 -15.86
C LEU A 342 -11.47 -23.49 -15.60
N GLN A 343 -11.07 -22.62 -14.69
CA GLN A 343 -9.70 -22.51 -14.22
C GLN A 343 -9.51 -23.27 -12.91
N LYS A 344 -8.34 -23.84 -12.71
CA LYS A 344 -7.90 -24.40 -11.44
C LYS A 344 -6.57 -23.76 -11.06
N ARG A 345 -6.39 -23.55 -9.76
CA ARG A 345 -5.18 -22.95 -9.20
C ARG A 345 -4.60 -23.84 -8.12
N THR A 346 -3.29 -24.03 -8.17
CA THR A 346 -2.50 -24.67 -7.12
C THR A 346 -1.57 -23.61 -6.54
N LEU A 347 -1.49 -23.53 -5.22
CA LEU A 347 -0.65 -22.57 -4.50
C LEU A 347 0.36 -23.31 -3.63
N ALA A 348 1.58 -22.80 -3.57
CA ALA A 348 2.57 -23.14 -2.56
C ALA A 348 2.84 -21.90 -1.70
N TYR A 349 3.16 -22.15 -0.43
CA TYR A 349 3.39 -21.10 0.57
C TYR A 349 4.80 -21.24 1.14
N TRP A 350 5.39 -20.12 1.53
CA TRP A 350 6.59 -20.13 2.35
C TRP A 350 6.27 -20.77 3.70
N GLU A 351 7.17 -21.60 4.20
CA GLU A 351 7.06 -22.16 5.56
C GLU A 351 7.28 -21.03 6.58
N GLU A 352 6.46 -21.00 7.65
CA GLU A 352 6.58 -20.06 8.76
C GLU A 352 7.79 -20.35 9.65
#